data_e048c4470b533e901115ba858365e915
#
_entry.id   e048c4470b533e901115ba858365e915
#
_cell.length_a   1.000
_cell.length_b   1.000
_cell.length_c   1.000
_cell.angle_alpha   90.00
_cell.angle_beta   90.00
_cell.angle_gamma   90.00
#
_symmetry.space_group_name_H-M   'P 1'
#
loop_
_entity.id
_entity.type
_entity.pdbx_description
1 polymer ?
#
loop_
_entity_poly.entity_id
_entity_poly.type
_entity_poly.pdbx_seq_one_letter_code
_entity_poly.pdbx_strand_id
1 'polypeptide(L)'
;MVGNEKFVASSEMSIHSNAIILNEKYKGIEDVYQAYGRGSFKIDLGCGYVKPPGFIGIDNLSGEASQIPNVQNAPDILMNLDEAAFPFPDNSCEEVRSSHFLEHSQLMHILNESYRVLRPGGTFLFAVPYANSAEGMYPGHVQFLTEKWFYENLTFQKNFKIEHEEYFPSADYLKLPFFLRMLIPFKFARTFLFNACWQMIIRCSVKK
;
A
#
# COMPACT_ATOMS: atom_id res chain seq x y z
N MET A 1 -30.33 -24.15 10.91
CA MET A 1 -30.53 -22.70 11.05
C MET A 1 -29.24 -22.12 11.53
N VAL A 2 -28.43 -21.58 10.63
CA VAL A 2 -27.13 -20.97 10.94
C VAL A 2 -27.38 -19.48 10.99
N GLY A 3 -27.16 -18.89 12.17
CA GLY A 3 -27.43 -17.48 12.43
C GLY A 3 -26.50 -16.59 11.60
N ASN A 4 -27.09 -15.79 10.73
CA ASN A 4 -26.44 -14.63 10.11
C ASN A 4 -26.30 -13.52 11.16
N GLU A 5 -25.22 -13.49 11.90
CA GLU A 5 -24.83 -12.29 12.59
C GLU A 5 -24.18 -11.35 11.58
N LYS A 6 -24.93 -10.31 11.23
CA LYS A 6 -24.49 -9.21 10.40
C LYS A 6 -23.42 -8.43 11.16
N PHE A 7 -22.24 -8.36 10.60
CA PHE A 7 -21.27 -7.31 10.92
C PHE A 7 -21.91 -5.97 10.55
N VAL A 8 -22.57 -5.33 11.51
CA VAL A 8 -23.05 -3.96 11.36
C VAL A 8 -21.85 -3.06 11.61
N ALA A 9 -21.20 -2.63 10.53
CA ALA A 9 -20.32 -1.49 10.60
C ALA A 9 -21.16 -0.28 11.00
N SER A 10 -21.16 0.05 12.29
CA SER A 10 -21.71 1.32 12.75
C SER A 10 -20.85 2.44 12.18
N SER A 11 -21.49 3.33 11.45
CA SER A 11 -20.92 4.47 10.72
C SER A 11 -20.28 5.57 11.59
N GLU A 12 -19.85 5.24 12.83
CA GLU A 12 -19.31 6.20 13.79
C GLU A 12 -18.14 5.68 14.64
N MET A 13 -17.48 4.60 14.25
CA MET A 13 -16.20 4.28 14.89
C MET A 13 -15.07 4.99 14.16
N SER A 14 -14.90 6.29 14.41
CA SER A 14 -13.57 6.88 14.27
C SER A 14 -12.68 6.17 15.29
N ILE A 15 -11.77 5.32 14.78
CA ILE A 15 -10.74 4.71 15.62
C ILE A 15 -9.77 5.84 16.02
N HIS A 16 -10.20 6.65 16.98
CA HIS A 16 -9.37 7.62 17.70
C HIS A 16 -8.66 6.89 18.82
N SER A 17 -7.69 6.09 18.48
CA SER A 17 -6.64 5.63 19.41
C SER A 17 -5.70 4.66 18.70
N ASN A 18 -4.49 4.49 19.22
CA ASN A 18 -3.51 3.47 18.84
C ASN A 18 -4.01 2.02 19.06
N ALA A 19 -5.32 1.79 18.98
CA ALA A 19 -5.95 0.51 19.23
C ALA A 19 -5.72 -0.43 18.04
N ILE A 20 -5.18 -1.60 18.33
CA ILE A 20 -5.08 -2.71 17.39
C ILE A 20 -6.29 -3.61 17.64
N ILE A 21 -7.12 -3.82 16.62
CA ILE A 21 -8.23 -4.75 16.64
C ILE A 21 -7.88 -5.93 15.73
N LEU A 22 -7.92 -7.13 16.25
CA LEU A 22 -7.63 -8.33 15.47
C LEU A 22 -8.90 -8.86 14.83
N ASN A 23 -8.75 -9.48 13.66
CA ASN A 23 -9.79 -10.28 13.06
C ASN A 23 -10.25 -11.35 14.07
N GLU A 24 -11.55 -11.60 14.16
CA GLU A 24 -12.18 -12.49 15.15
C GLU A 24 -11.62 -13.92 15.22
N LYS A 25 -10.95 -14.37 14.16
CA LYS A 25 -10.27 -15.66 14.13
C LYS A 25 -9.02 -15.73 15.02
N TYR A 26 -8.52 -14.58 15.52
CA TYR A 26 -7.33 -14.48 16.35
C TYR A 26 -7.68 -13.97 17.75
N LYS A 27 -7.11 -14.59 18.79
CA LYS A 27 -7.28 -14.17 20.20
C LYS A 27 -6.23 -13.15 20.64
N GLY A 28 -5.10 -13.09 19.94
CA GLY A 28 -4.00 -12.18 20.21
C GLY A 28 -3.05 -12.09 19.01
N ILE A 29 -2.16 -11.08 19.05
CA ILE A 29 -1.20 -10.86 17.96
C ILE A 29 -0.28 -12.08 17.73
N GLU A 30 0.00 -12.84 18.76
CA GLU A 30 0.78 -14.08 18.66
C GLU A 30 0.10 -15.14 17.79
N ASP A 31 -1.23 -15.18 17.77
CA ASP A 31 -1.96 -16.10 16.90
C ASP A 31 -1.79 -15.72 15.43
N VAL A 32 -1.76 -14.39 15.15
CA VAL A 32 -1.44 -13.88 13.80
C VAL A 32 -0.04 -14.34 13.40
N TYR A 33 0.95 -14.14 14.27
CA TYR A 33 2.32 -14.54 13.98
C TYR A 33 2.46 -16.05 13.77
N GLN A 34 1.73 -16.87 14.54
CA GLN A 34 1.73 -18.32 14.36
C GLN A 34 1.11 -18.75 13.04
N ALA A 35 0.01 -18.11 12.63
CA ALA A 35 -0.69 -18.43 11.38
C ALA A 35 0.16 -18.17 10.13
N TYR A 36 1.08 -17.19 10.19
CA TYR A 36 1.92 -16.78 9.05
C TYR A 36 3.39 -17.21 9.16
N GLY A 37 3.76 -17.95 10.21
CA GLY A 37 5.12 -18.44 10.43
C GLY A 37 5.99 -17.45 11.22
N ARG A 38 6.50 -17.91 12.36
CA ARG A 38 7.39 -17.11 13.21
C ARG A 38 8.72 -16.85 12.51
N GLY A 39 9.10 -15.59 12.40
CA GLY A 39 10.47 -15.19 12.06
C GLY A 39 10.67 -14.52 10.70
N SER A 40 9.68 -14.51 9.81
CA SER A 40 9.76 -13.76 8.56
C SER A 40 8.37 -13.46 8.03
N PHE A 41 7.87 -12.25 8.29
CA PHE A 41 6.52 -11.87 7.91
C PHE A 41 6.49 -11.19 6.55
N LYS A 42 5.37 -11.37 5.84
CA LYS A 42 4.97 -10.55 4.70
C LYS A 42 3.73 -9.76 5.10
N ILE A 43 3.77 -8.46 4.94
CA ILE A 43 2.66 -7.59 5.34
C ILE A 43 2.14 -6.77 4.17
N ASP A 44 0.82 -6.57 4.11
CA ASP A 44 0.13 -5.78 3.08
C ASP A 44 -0.57 -4.60 3.75
N LEU A 45 -0.07 -3.39 3.51
CA LEU A 45 -0.52 -2.15 4.12
C LEU A 45 -1.64 -1.53 3.29
N GLY A 46 -2.75 -1.16 3.93
CA GLY A 46 -3.92 -0.66 3.24
C GLY A 46 -4.54 -1.74 2.33
N CYS A 47 -4.64 -2.96 2.84
CA CYS A 47 -5.01 -4.13 2.02
C CYS A 47 -6.48 -4.15 1.61
N GLY A 48 -7.35 -3.35 2.23
CA GLY A 48 -8.79 -3.45 2.05
C GLY A 48 -9.28 -4.89 2.25
N TYR A 49 -10.02 -5.40 1.28
CA TYR A 49 -10.50 -6.79 1.24
C TYR A 49 -9.77 -7.65 0.20
N VAL A 50 -8.59 -7.22 -0.29
CA VAL A 50 -7.91 -7.87 -1.43
C VAL A 50 -6.44 -8.14 -1.10
N LYS A 51 -6.15 -8.73 0.05
CA LYS A 51 -4.76 -9.08 0.38
C LYS A 51 -4.29 -10.32 -0.39
N PRO A 52 -3.02 -10.37 -0.81
CA PRO A 52 -2.44 -11.57 -1.41
C PRO A 52 -2.34 -12.75 -0.42
N PRO A 53 -2.41 -13.99 -0.89
CA PRO A 53 -2.14 -15.15 -0.04
C PRO A 53 -0.75 -15.08 0.60
N GLY A 54 -0.66 -15.45 1.88
CA GLY A 54 0.61 -15.46 2.63
C GLY A 54 1.02 -14.10 3.21
N PHE A 55 0.23 -13.04 2.99
CA PHE A 55 0.44 -11.73 3.60
C PHE A 55 -0.48 -11.53 4.81
N ILE A 56 0.05 -10.89 5.85
CA ILE A 56 -0.73 -10.34 6.94
C ILE A 56 -1.31 -9.01 6.45
N GLY A 57 -2.62 -8.93 6.30
CA GLY A 57 -3.29 -7.71 5.85
C GLY A 57 -3.55 -6.76 7.01
N ILE A 58 -3.25 -5.48 6.81
CA ILE A 58 -3.48 -4.41 7.78
C ILE A 58 -4.26 -3.30 7.10
N ASP A 59 -5.35 -2.87 7.72
CA ASP A 59 -6.20 -1.79 7.22
C ASP A 59 -7.00 -1.16 8.36
N ASN A 60 -7.54 0.03 8.17
CA ASN A 60 -8.53 0.61 9.09
C ASN A 60 -9.96 0.51 8.53
N LEU A 61 -10.12 0.02 7.30
CA LEU A 61 -11.37 -0.06 6.55
C LEU A 61 -12.14 1.27 6.48
N SER A 62 -11.43 2.39 6.59
CA SER A 62 -11.99 3.71 6.35
C SER A 62 -11.93 4.01 4.86
N GLY A 63 -13.05 4.18 4.19
CA GLY A 63 -13.10 4.55 2.78
C GLY A 63 -13.97 3.64 1.93
N GLU A 64 -13.90 3.80 0.62
CA GLU A 64 -14.78 3.10 -0.34
C GLU A 64 -14.60 1.57 -0.33
N ALA A 65 -13.39 1.10 -0.04
CA ALA A 65 -13.09 -0.34 0.08
C ALA A 65 -13.89 -1.02 1.20
N SER A 66 -14.32 -0.27 2.23
CA SER A 66 -15.15 -0.78 3.32
C SER A 66 -16.58 -1.15 2.90
N GLN A 67 -17.00 -0.72 1.71
CA GLN A 67 -18.36 -0.91 1.21
C GLN A 67 -18.60 -2.27 0.55
N ILE A 68 -17.55 -3.04 0.28
CA ILE A 68 -17.65 -4.35 -0.37
C ILE A 68 -17.08 -5.42 0.58
N PRO A 69 -17.82 -5.83 1.62
CA PRO A 69 -17.31 -6.81 2.56
C PRO A 69 -17.14 -8.18 1.89
N ASN A 70 -15.91 -8.61 1.77
CA ASN A 70 -15.56 -9.99 1.46
C ASN A 70 -14.88 -10.60 2.68
N VAL A 71 -15.64 -11.25 3.52
CA VAL A 71 -15.19 -11.82 4.81
C VAL A 71 -13.98 -12.76 4.64
N GLN A 72 -13.81 -13.42 3.50
CA GLN A 72 -12.70 -14.34 3.25
C GLN A 72 -11.34 -13.63 3.12
N ASN A 73 -11.35 -12.37 2.68
CA ASN A 73 -10.15 -11.57 2.47
C ASN A 73 -10.06 -10.34 3.40
N ALA A 74 -10.82 -10.34 4.49
CA ALA A 74 -10.76 -9.27 5.49
C ALA A 74 -9.34 -9.11 6.04
N PRO A 75 -8.95 -7.89 6.45
CA PRO A 75 -7.68 -7.65 7.12
C PRO A 75 -7.50 -8.58 8.34
N ASP A 76 -6.27 -8.96 8.62
CA ASP A 76 -5.94 -9.69 9.84
C ASP A 76 -5.87 -8.75 11.05
N ILE A 77 -5.45 -7.51 10.81
CA ILE A 77 -5.26 -6.47 11.81
C ILE A 77 -5.97 -5.21 11.35
N LEU A 78 -6.85 -4.69 12.18
CA LEU A 78 -7.48 -3.39 11.99
C LEU A 78 -6.75 -2.35 12.86
N MET A 79 -6.16 -1.34 12.23
CA MET A 79 -5.47 -0.25 12.91
C MET A 79 -5.31 0.97 12.00
N ASN A 80 -5.14 2.14 12.62
CA ASN A 80 -4.74 3.33 11.88
C ASN A 80 -3.22 3.31 11.67
N LEU A 81 -2.81 3.00 10.44
CA LEU A 81 -1.40 2.91 10.04
C LEU A 81 -0.68 4.28 10.09
N ASP A 82 -1.40 5.39 10.03
CA ASP A 82 -0.81 6.73 10.02
C ASP A 82 -0.37 7.22 11.39
N GLU A 83 -0.89 6.63 12.47
CA GLU A 83 -0.70 7.11 13.83
C GLU A 83 0.08 6.13 14.71
N ALA A 84 -0.07 4.82 14.44
CA ALA A 84 0.48 3.79 15.30
C ALA A 84 1.71 3.10 14.68
N ALA A 85 2.62 2.68 15.54
CA ALA A 85 3.73 1.80 15.13
C ALA A 85 3.16 0.46 14.64
N PHE A 86 3.74 -0.09 13.59
CA PHE A 86 3.33 -1.39 13.09
C PHE A 86 3.59 -2.46 14.15
N PRO A 87 2.63 -3.37 14.39
CA PRO A 87 2.71 -4.35 15.47
C PRO A 87 3.67 -5.52 15.15
N PHE A 88 4.84 -5.20 14.61
CA PHE A 88 5.89 -6.16 14.27
C PHE A 88 7.21 -5.71 14.88
N PRO A 89 8.02 -6.66 15.36
CA PRO A 89 9.38 -6.36 15.82
C PRO A 89 10.25 -5.78 14.72
N ASP A 90 11.31 -5.08 15.11
CA ASP A 90 12.34 -4.61 14.18
C ASP A 90 12.93 -5.80 13.42
N ASN A 91 13.15 -5.62 12.11
CA ASN A 91 13.78 -6.62 11.24
C ASN A 91 13.05 -7.98 11.18
N SER A 92 11.74 -8.00 11.40
CA SER A 92 10.94 -9.22 11.40
C SER A 92 10.21 -9.52 10.08
N CYS A 93 10.16 -8.53 9.16
CA CYS A 93 9.46 -8.69 7.89
C CYS A 93 10.45 -8.90 6.73
N GLU A 94 10.15 -9.83 5.85
CA GLU A 94 10.89 -10.01 4.60
C GLU A 94 10.34 -9.16 3.46
N GLU A 95 9.03 -8.90 3.50
CA GLU A 95 8.35 -8.12 2.47
C GLU A 95 7.27 -7.24 3.09
N VAL A 96 7.28 -5.98 2.72
CA VAL A 96 6.18 -5.03 2.92
C VAL A 96 5.60 -4.72 1.55
N ARG A 97 4.30 -4.83 1.43
CA ARG A 97 3.55 -4.48 0.23
C ARG A 97 2.56 -3.38 0.54
N SER A 98 2.28 -2.54 -0.45
CA SER A 98 1.20 -1.54 -0.40
C SER A 98 0.66 -1.32 -1.81
N SER A 99 -0.64 -1.18 -1.95
CA SER A 99 -1.25 -0.95 -3.26
C SER A 99 -2.38 0.06 -3.12
N HIS A 100 -2.23 1.23 -3.75
CA HIS A 100 -3.21 2.33 -3.69
C HIS A 100 -3.58 2.73 -2.26
N PHE A 101 -2.57 2.86 -1.40
CA PHE A 101 -2.72 3.28 -0.02
C PHE A 101 -1.81 4.46 0.32
N LEU A 102 -0.57 4.49 -0.19
CA LEU A 102 0.41 5.52 0.18
C LEU A 102 -0.04 6.93 -0.19
N GLU A 103 -0.83 7.07 -1.24
CA GLU A 103 -1.42 8.35 -1.68
C GLU A 103 -2.42 8.94 -0.68
N HIS A 104 -2.95 8.12 0.23
CA HIS A 104 -3.88 8.51 1.27
C HIS A 104 -3.23 8.68 2.65
N SER A 105 -1.95 8.33 2.79
CA SER A 105 -1.31 8.10 4.09
C SER A 105 -0.34 9.20 4.51
N GLN A 106 0.07 9.15 5.77
CA GLN A 106 1.22 9.87 6.32
C GLN A 106 2.51 9.22 5.82
N LEU A 107 2.85 9.47 4.56
CA LEU A 107 3.88 8.77 3.79
C LEU A 107 5.19 8.57 4.56
N MET A 108 5.70 9.60 5.22
CA MET A 108 6.98 9.50 5.94
C MET A 108 6.92 8.56 7.14
N HIS A 109 5.77 8.51 7.84
CA HIS A 109 5.56 7.56 8.93
C HIS A 109 5.56 6.12 8.39
N ILE A 110 4.78 5.87 7.33
CA ILE A 110 4.71 4.55 6.67
C ILE A 110 6.09 4.08 6.19
N LEU A 111 6.87 4.97 5.57
CA LEU A 111 8.22 4.64 5.10
C LEU A 111 9.17 4.29 6.25
N ASN A 112 9.13 5.06 7.35
CA ASN A 112 9.99 4.81 8.52
C ASN A 112 9.62 3.49 9.20
N GLU A 113 8.33 3.19 9.39
CA GLU A 113 7.88 1.95 9.98
C GLU A 113 8.17 0.74 9.06
N SER A 114 7.96 0.90 7.74
CA SER A 114 8.34 -0.13 6.76
C SER A 114 9.85 -0.42 6.82
N TYR A 115 10.68 0.62 6.93
CA TYR A 115 12.12 0.45 7.12
C TYR A 115 12.42 -0.27 8.45
N ARG A 116 11.78 0.12 9.54
CA ARG A 116 12.00 -0.49 10.86
C ARG A 116 11.73 -1.97 10.86
N VAL A 117 10.56 -2.39 10.36
CA VAL A 117 10.13 -3.79 10.41
C VAL A 117 10.81 -4.69 9.37
N LEU A 118 11.22 -4.15 8.21
CA LEU A 118 11.93 -4.93 7.20
C LEU A 118 13.30 -5.38 7.69
N ARG A 119 13.62 -6.67 7.51
CA ARG A 119 14.94 -7.23 7.79
C ARG A 119 16.00 -6.74 6.79
N PRO A 120 17.30 -6.84 7.08
CA PRO A 120 18.35 -6.59 6.07
C PRO A 120 18.08 -7.37 4.79
N GLY A 121 18.11 -6.67 3.64
CA GLY A 121 17.76 -7.23 2.33
C GLY A 121 16.26 -7.48 2.10
N GLY A 122 15.40 -7.10 3.04
CA GLY A 122 13.94 -7.16 2.87
C GLY A 122 13.46 -6.19 1.78
N THR A 123 12.28 -6.46 1.24
CA THR A 123 11.72 -5.77 0.08
C THR A 123 10.52 -4.91 0.47
N PHE A 124 10.46 -3.68 -0.04
CA PHE A 124 9.25 -2.87 -0.07
C PHE A 124 8.74 -2.76 -1.50
N LEU A 125 7.54 -3.27 -1.76
CA LEU A 125 6.86 -3.22 -3.06
C LEU A 125 5.60 -2.37 -2.92
N PHE A 126 5.49 -1.31 -3.71
CA PHE A 126 4.29 -0.48 -3.67
C PHE A 126 3.83 -0.04 -5.06
N ALA A 127 2.52 0.07 -5.20
CA ALA A 127 1.83 0.63 -6.35
C ALA A 127 1.11 1.90 -5.93
N VAL A 128 1.29 2.98 -6.69
CA VAL A 128 0.62 4.27 -6.44
C VAL A 128 0.16 4.87 -7.76
N PRO A 129 -0.92 5.66 -7.77
CA PRO A 129 -1.30 6.45 -8.93
C PRO A 129 -0.16 7.41 -9.31
N TYR A 130 0.06 7.58 -10.60
CA TYR A 130 1.04 8.55 -11.07
C TYR A 130 0.48 9.97 -10.96
N ALA A 131 1.18 10.86 -10.27
CA ALA A 131 0.66 12.19 -9.92
C ALA A 131 0.11 12.99 -11.12
N ASN A 132 0.75 12.89 -12.30
CA ASN A 132 0.32 13.56 -13.52
C ASN A 132 -0.76 12.76 -14.28
N SER A 133 -1.78 12.29 -13.58
CA SER A 133 -2.89 11.51 -14.14
C SER A 133 -4.23 11.87 -13.50
N ALA A 134 -5.33 11.46 -14.14
CA ALA A 134 -6.66 11.59 -13.57
C ALA A 134 -6.78 10.79 -12.26
N GLU A 135 -6.20 9.59 -12.19
CA GLU A 135 -6.12 8.78 -10.97
C GLU A 135 -5.30 9.47 -9.88
N GLY A 136 -4.12 10.02 -10.24
CA GLY A 136 -3.29 10.76 -9.27
C GLY A 136 -3.98 11.97 -8.68
N MET A 137 -4.87 12.61 -9.44
CA MET A 137 -5.63 13.80 -9.04
C MET A 137 -6.98 13.49 -8.39
N TYR A 138 -7.24 12.22 -8.07
CA TYR A 138 -8.51 11.83 -7.45
C TYR A 138 -8.74 12.53 -6.11
N PRO A 139 -9.96 13.04 -5.83
CA PRO A 139 -10.28 13.67 -4.55
C PRO A 139 -10.06 12.70 -3.38
N GLY A 140 -9.36 13.16 -2.35
CA GLY A 140 -9.01 12.34 -1.19
C GLY A 140 -7.57 11.83 -1.19
N HIS A 141 -6.82 11.99 -2.29
CA HIS A 141 -5.38 11.80 -2.27
C HIS A 141 -4.70 12.99 -1.58
N VAL A 142 -3.81 12.70 -0.66
CA VAL A 142 -3.01 13.71 0.07
C VAL A 142 -1.55 13.72 -0.39
N GLN A 143 -1.13 12.67 -1.11
CA GLN A 143 0.21 12.56 -1.70
C GLN A 143 0.10 12.47 -3.23
N PHE A 144 0.89 13.29 -3.92
CA PHE A 144 0.98 13.33 -5.38
C PHE A 144 2.37 12.85 -5.80
N LEU A 145 2.49 11.57 -6.13
CA LEU A 145 3.77 10.89 -6.25
C LEU A 145 4.19 10.68 -7.70
N THR A 146 5.42 11.04 -7.98
CA THR A 146 6.15 10.65 -9.20
C THR A 146 7.46 9.99 -8.79
N GLU A 147 8.17 9.32 -9.70
CA GLU A 147 9.49 8.79 -9.44
C GLU A 147 10.46 9.85 -8.88
N LYS A 148 10.31 11.10 -9.32
CA LYS A 148 11.17 12.20 -8.89
C LYS A 148 11.16 12.38 -7.37
N TRP A 149 10.00 12.23 -6.72
CA TRP A 149 9.90 12.33 -5.27
C TRP A 149 10.83 11.32 -4.58
N PHE A 150 10.85 10.07 -5.04
CA PHE A 150 11.67 9.01 -4.44
C PHE A 150 13.16 9.20 -4.72
N TYR A 151 13.51 9.77 -5.86
CA TYR A 151 14.90 10.09 -6.21
C TYR A 151 15.43 11.35 -5.52
N GLU A 152 14.60 12.24 -5.03
CA GLU A 152 15.03 13.49 -4.39
C GLU A 152 14.85 13.48 -2.86
N ASN A 153 14.02 12.60 -2.31
CA ASN A 153 13.83 12.52 -0.88
C ASN A 153 15.01 11.85 -0.17
N LEU A 154 15.76 12.62 0.61
CA LEU A 154 16.99 12.16 1.26
C LEU A 154 16.77 11.03 2.26
N THR A 155 15.64 11.03 2.99
CA THR A 155 15.31 9.97 3.95
C THR A 155 15.01 8.68 3.23
N PHE A 156 14.23 8.73 2.14
CA PHE A 156 13.97 7.57 1.32
C PHE A 156 15.28 7.01 0.73
N GLN A 157 16.11 7.87 0.13
CA GLN A 157 17.39 7.51 -0.46
C GLN A 157 18.37 6.89 0.55
N LYS A 158 18.33 7.35 1.81
CA LYS A 158 19.16 6.79 2.88
C LYS A 158 18.72 5.36 3.23
N ASN A 159 17.42 5.12 3.30
CA ASN A 159 16.82 3.91 3.84
C ASN A 159 16.57 2.82 2.79
N PHE A 160 16.31 3.21 1.54
CA PHE A 160 15.90 2.31 0.47
C PHE A 160 16.76 2.46 -0.78
N LYS A 161 16.91 1.35 -1.51
CA LYS A 161 17.48 1.32 -2.86
C LYS A 161 16.39 0.85 -3.82
N ILE A 162 16.07 1.64 -4.83
CA ILE A 162 15.15 1.25 -5.89
C ILE A 162 15.82 0.16 -6.72
N GLU A 163 15.19 -1.00 -6.83
CA GLU A 163 15.67 -2.15 -7.60
C GLU A 163 14.91 -2.28 -8.93
N HIS A 164 13.64 -1.89 -8.94
CA HIS A 164 12.80 -1.98 -10.13
C HIS A 164 11.70 -0.93 -10.11
N GLU A 165 11.39 -0.42 -11.30
CA GLU A 165 10.30 0.51 -11.56
C GLU A 165 9.49 0.06 -12.76
N GLU A 166 8.19 0.11 -12.65
CA GLU A 166 7.27 -0.18 -13.73
C GLU A 166 6.21 0.92 -13.83
N TYR A 167 5.89 1.32 -15.06
CA TYR A 167 4.97 2.41 -15.34
C TYR A 167 3.89 1.93 -16.30
N PHE A 168 2.65 2.20 -15.97
CA PHE A 168 1.50 1.70 -16.71
C PHE A 168 0.87 2.81 -17.54
N PRO A 169 0.87 2.68 -18.87
CA PRO A 169 0.24 3.66 -19.74
C PRO A 169 -1.27 3.71 -19.47
N SER A 170 -1.82 4.92 -19.47
CA SER A 170 -3.27 5.10 -19.34
C SER A 170 -4.01 4.66 -20.60
N ALA A 171 -5.32 4.41 -20.45
CA ALA A 171 -6.19 4.12 -21.57
C ALA A 171 -6.18 5.26 -22.62
N ASP A 172 -6.04 6.50 -22.19
CA ASP A 172 -6.03 7.65 -23.11
C ASP A 172 -4.76 7.71 -23.95
N TYR A 173 -3.60 7.43 -23.35
CA TYR A 173 -2.37 7.28 -24.14
C TYR A 173 -2.45 6.10 -25.11
N LEU A 174 -3.03 4.98 -24.70
CA LEU A 174 -3.16 3.80 -25.55
C LEU A 174 -4.14 3.97 -26.72
N LYS A 175 -5.12 4.89 -26.61
CA LYS A 175 -6.02 5.27 -27.70
C LYS A 175 -5.34 6.10 -28.80
N LEU A 176 -4.16 6.69 -28.53
CA LEU A 176 -3.42 7.40 -29.57
C LEU A 176 -3.04 6.47 -30.72
N PRO A 177 -3.21 6.92 -32.00
CA PRO A 177 -2.74 6.16 -33.14
C PRO A 177 -1.27 5.74 -33.02
N PHE A 178 -0.95 4.57 -33.55
CA PHE A 178 0.39 3.98 -33.43
C PHE A 178 1.51 4.96 -33.85
N PHE A 179 1.31 5.66 -34.96
CA PHE A 179 2.31 6.62 -35.47
C PHE A 179 2.54 7.81 -34.51
N LEU A 180 1.49 8.26 -33.78
CA LEU A 180 1.65 9.31 -32.78
C LEU A 180 2.41 8.79 -31.55
N ARG A 181 2.17 7.53 -31.14
CA ARG A 181 2.94 6.91 -30.03
C ARG A 181 4.39 6.69 -30.40
N MET A 182 4.73 6.51 -31.68
CA MET A 182 6.11 6.48 -32.14
C MET A 182 6.78 7.86 -32.07
N LEU A 183 6.05 8.92 -32.38
CA LEU A 183 6.54 10.31 -32.29
C LEU A 183 6.61 10.81 -30.84
N ILE A 184 5.71 10.33 -29.98
CA ILE A 184 5.63 10.71 -28.55
C ILE A 184 5.83 9.43 -27.71
N PRO A 185 7.08 9.00 -27.49
CA PRO A 185 7.35 7.79 -26.72
C PRO A 185 6.78 7.87 -25.31
N PHE A 186 6.33 6.75 -24.75
CA PHE A 186 5.67 6.71 -23.44
C PHE A 186 6.48 7.37 -22.32
N LYS A 187 7.81 7.21 -22.30
CA LYS A 187 8.69 7.87 -21.33
C LYS A 187 8.58 9.39 -21.41
N PHE A 188 8.50 9.97 -22.61
CA PHE A 188 8.27 11.41 -22.79
C PHE A 188 6.84 11.78 -22.38
N ALA A 189 5.84 11.02 -22.86
CA ALA A 189 4.45 11.29 -22.58
C ALA A 189 4.15 11.32 -21.07
N ARG A 190 4.60 10.33 -20.29
CA ARG A 190 4.35 10.28 -18.85
C ARG A 190 4.95 11.47 -18.09
N THR A 191 6.08 12.02 -18.58
CA THR A 191 6.76 13.13 -17.93
C THR A 191 6.11 14.47 -18.23
N PHE A 192 5.67 14.69 -19.48
CA PHE A 192 5.28 16.01 -19.97
C PHE A 192 3.80 16.13 -20.32
N LEU A 193 3.08 15.03 -20.50
CA LEU A 193 1.67 15.05 -20.89
C LEU A 193 0.80 14.55 -19.74
N PHE A 194 -0.31 15.26 -19.53
CA PHE A 194 -1.31 14.83 -18.54
C PHE A 194 -1.95 13.51 -18.95
N ASN A 195 -2.20 12.66 -17.97
CA ASN A 195 -2.94 11.40 -18.09
C ASN A 195 -2.33 10.39 -19.08
N ALA A 196 -1.01 10.43 -19.29
CA ALA A 196 -0.34 9.43 -20.12
C ALA A 196 0.02 8.15 -19.35
N CYS A 197 0.31 8.29 -18.05
CA CYS A 197 0.61 7.20 -17.12
C CYS A 197 -0.40 7.23 -15.98
N TRP A 198 -1.06 6.11 -15.67
CA TRP A 198 -2.04 6.08 -14.59
C TRP A 198 -1.49 5.56 -13.27
N GLN A 199 -0.49 4.67 -13.30
CA GLN A 199 0.09 4.02 -12.13
C GLN A 199 1.58 3.80 -12.30
N MET A 200 2.32 3.83 -11.21
CA MET A 200 3.68 3.29 -11.13
C MET A 200 3.77 2.24 -10.02
N ILE A 201 4.63 1.25 -10.24
CA ILE A 201 5.01 0.25 -9.24
C ILE A 201 6.51 0.39 -9.00
N ILE A 202 6.90 0.46 -7.74
CA ILE A 202 8.30 0.55 -7.33
C ILE A 202 8.60 -0.60 -6.37
N ARG A 203 9.69 -1.31 -6.65
CA ARG A 203 10.29 -2.30 -5.75
C ARG A 203 11.60 -1.76 -5.23
N CYS A 204 11.74 -1.77 -3.91
CA CYS A 204 12.94 -1.32 -3.22
C CYS A 204 13.49 -2.43 -2.33
N SER A 205 14.79 -2.43 -2.09
CA SER A 205 15.42 -3.13 -0.97
C SER A 205 15.81 -2.15 0.12
N VAL A 206 15.82 -2.60 1.39
CA VAL A 206 16.31 -1.78 2.51
C VAL A 206 17.83 -1.74 2.54
N LYS A 207 18.38 -0.57 2.93
CA LYS A 207 19.82 -0.35 3.14
C LYS A 207 20.15 -0.47 4.63
N LYS A 208 20.20 -1.71 5.15
CA LYS A 208 20.58 -2.01 6.53
C LYS A 208 21.88 -2.79 6.59
#